data_abcd99b2ebf90a7a0335fc9ea8ae236e
#
_entry.id   abcd99b2ebf90a7a0335fc9ea8ae236e
#
_cell.length_a   1.000
_cell.length_b   1.000
_cell.length_c   1.000
_cell.angle_alpha   90.00
_cell.angle_beta   90.00
_cell.angle_gamma   90.00
#
_symmetry.space_group_name_H-M   'P 1'
#
loop_
_entity.id
_entity.type
_entity.pdbx_description
1 polymer ?
#
loop_
_entity_poly.entity_id
_entity_poly.type
_entity_poly.pdbx_seq_one_letter_code
_entity_poly.pdbx_strand_id
1 'polypeptide(L)'
;MTITLDGTLGITTPSETNTGTLSVTGVTTLTGGLNAALPVLSGGTGVTTSTGTGAVVRGTSPTLATPTFDSAQLATVSGTAPLYMCRAWVNFNGTGTVAIRASGNVSSITDNGVGFYTVNFTTSMPDANYSVSGAWGLPVVGGESVRIQSAPTTSSITVGTSSSGAAYDAAYVTVSIFR
;
A
#
# COMPACT_ATOMS: atom_id res chain seq x y z
N MET A 1 44.10 -10.30 -37.68
CA MET A 1 44.48 -8.92 -38.05
C MET A 1 44.16 -8.04 -36.85
N THR A 2 45.16 -7.41 -36.25
CA THR A 2 44.95 -6.49 -35.13
C THR A 2 44.97 -5.07 -35.71
N ILE A 3 43.92 -4.31 -35.51
CA ILE A 3 43.88 -2.88 -35.86
C ILE A 3 44.21 -2.15 -34.56
N THR A 4 45.36 -1.49 -34.52
CA THR A 4 45.76 -0.64 -33.42
C THR A 4 45.48 0.81 -33.80
N LEU A 5 44.60 1.48 -33.04
CA LEU A 5 44.32 2.90 -33.20
C LEU A 5 45.00 3.63 -32.08
N ASP A 6 45.92 4.53 -32.40
CA ASP A 6 46.49 5.38 -31.39
C ASP A 6 45.56 6.57 -31.07
N GLY A 7 45.58 7.06 -29.88
CA GLY A 7 44.52 7.82 -29.21
C GLY A 7 44.13 9.19 -29.78
N THR A 8 44.49 9.50 -31.03
CA THR A 8 44.17 10.81 -31.64
C THR A 8 43.24 10.72 -32.86
N LEU A 9 43.10 9.55 -33.48
CA LEU A 9 42.20 9.33 -34.61
C LEU A 9 41.17 8.24 -34.28
N GLY A 10 39.95 8.64 -34.04
CA GLY A 10 38.83 7.72 -33.93
C GLY A 10 38.49 7.03 -35.25
N ILE A 11 37.88 5.86 -35.23
CA ILE A 11 37.28 5.26 -36.43
C ILE A 11 36.04 6.07 -36.77
N THR A 12 36.04 6.73 -37.90
CA THR A 12 34.86 7.41 -38.44
C THR A 12 34.40 6.60 -39.65
N THR A 13 33.47 5.70 -39.44
CA THR A 13 32.82 4.92 -40.49
C THR A 13 31.32 5.12 -40.47
N PRO A 14 30.61 5.03 -41.59
CA PRO A 14 29.16 5.15 -41.62
C PRO A 14 28.43 4.02 -40.81
N SER A 15 29.06 2.87 -40.68
CA SER A 15 28.59 1.76 -39.82
C SER A 15 29.76 0.81 -39.54
N GLU A 16 29.86 0.39 -38.25
CA GLU A 16 30.77 -0.66 -37.83
C GLU A 16 29.92 -1.82 -37.27
N THR A 17 30.21 -3.03 -37.73
CA THR A 17 29.63 -4.25 -37.18
C THR A 17 30.69 -5.01 -36.40
N ASN A 18 30.57 -5.08 -35.10
CA ASN A 18 31.41 -5.90 -34.24
C ASN A 18 30.63 -7.17 -33.84
N THR A 19 31.06 -8.33 -34.35
CA THR A 19 30.47 -9.62 -34.06
C THR A 19 31.06 -10.30 -32.82
N GLY A 20 32.07 -9.69 -32.22
CA GLY A 20 32.76 -10.18 -31.03
C GLY A 20 32.54 -9.28 -29.82
N THR A 21 33.41 -9.44 -28.83
CA THR A 21 33.40 -8.60 -27.61
C THR A 21 34.15 -7.29 -27.87
N LEU A 22 33.49 -6.17 -27.60
CA LEU A 22 34.12 -4.86 -27.51
C LEU A 22 34.55 -4.62 -26.05
N SER A 23 35.86 -4.55 -25.79
CA SER A 23 36.40 -4.18 -24.48
C SER A 23 36.87 -2.72 -24.52
N VAL A 24 36.26 -1.88 -23.69
CA VAL A 24 36.64 -0.48 -23.54
C VAL A 24 37.06 -0.24 -22.10
N THR A 25 38.31 0.19 -21.89
CA THR A 25 38.88 0.48 -20.56
C THR A 25 38.62 1.91 -20.08
N GLY A 26 37.92 2.71 -20.88
CA GLY A 26 37.60 4.11 -20.57
C GLY A 26 36.10 4.37 -20.57
N VAL A 27 35.75 5.65 -20.58
CA VAL A 27 34.36 6.10 -20.68
C VAL A 27 33.85 5.87 -22.11
N THR A 28 32.74 5.18 -22.26
CA THR A 28 32.02 5.03 -23.52
C THR A 28 30.85 5.99 -23.61
N THR A 29 30.85 6.89 -24.58
CA THR A 29 29.72 7.77 -24.86
C THR A 29 28.95 7.23 -26.07
N LEU A 30 27.69 6.87 -25.86
CA LEU A 30 26.77 6.40 -26.90
C LEU A 30 25.75 7.50 -27.22
N THR A 31 26.02 8.30 -28.25
CA THR A 31 25.19 9.45 -28.62
C THR A 31 23.80 9.02 -29.13
N GLY A 32 23.73 7.88 -29.81
CA GLY A 32 22.49 7.30 -30.34
C GLY A 32 21.76 6.36 -29.35
N GLY A 33 22.32 6.15 -28.15
CA GLY A 33 21.80 5.18 -27.20
C GLY A 33 22.10 3.72 -27.58
N LEU A 34 21.45 2.80 -26.89
CA LEU A 34 21.51 1.35 -27.13
C LEU A 34 20.19 0.88 -27.69
N ASN A 35 20.21 0.17 -28.82
CA ASN A 35 19.00 -0.43 -29.40
C ASN A 35 18.50 -1.68 -28.65
N ALA A 36 19.29 -2.21 -27.73
CA ALA A 36 18.94 -3.32 -26.86
C ALA A 36 19.06 -2.92 -25.39
N ALA A 37 18.24 -3.52 -24.55
CA ALA A 37 18.34 -3.31 -23.10
C ALA A 37 19.68 -3.80 -22.56
N LEU A 38 20.35 -2.98 -21.75
CA LEU A 38 21.51 -3.44 -20.99
C LEU A 38 21.06 -4.43 -19.92
N PRO A 39 21.76 -5.58 -19.76
CA PRO A 39 21.53 -6.46 -18.63
C PRO A 39 21.74 -5.75 -17.30
N VAL A 40 21.06 -6.20 -16.24
CA VAL A 40 21.18 -5.62 -14.89
C VAL A 40 22.63 -5.61 -14.39
N LEU A 41 23.40 -6.68 -14.68
CA LEU A 41 24.83 -6.79 -14.34
C LEU A 41 25.71 -5.74 -15.05
N SER A 42 25.21 -5.13 -16.12
CA SER A 42 25.88 -4.05 -16.88
C SER A 42 25.32 -2.67 -16.54
N GLY A 43 24.57 -2.54 -15.47
CA GLY A 43 23.96 -1.28 -15.04
C GLY A 43 22.66 -0.92 -15.74
N GLY A 44 22.10 -1.82 -16.54
CA GLY A 44 20.79 -1.64 -17.19
C GLY A 44 19.64 -2.09 -16.30
N THR A 45 18.42 -1.78 -16.69
CA THR A 45 17.18 -2.26 -16.02
C THR A 45 16.89 -3.73 -16.31
N GLY A 46 17.61 -4.34 -17.26
CA GLY A 46 17.44 -5.75 -17.67
C GLY A 46 16.19 -6.03 -18.50
N VAL A 47 15.36 -5.04 -18.76
CA VAL A 47 14.10 -5.18 -19.51
C VAL A 47 13.94 -4.08 -20.54
N THR A 48 13.33 -4.41 -21.68
CA THR A 48 12.95 -3.46 -22.74
C THR A 48 11.65 -2.74 -22.41
N THR A 49 10.85 -3.30 -21.50
CA THR A 49 9.67 -2.68 -20.89
C THR A 49 10.00 -2.31 -19.46
N SER A 50 9.46 -1.21 -18.95
CA SER A 50 9.77 -0.66 -17.62
C SER A 50 9.24 -1.51 -16.43
N THR A 51 9.08 -2.81 -16.59
CA THR A 51 8.73 -3.78 -15.55
C THR A 51 9.99 -4.41 -14.95
N GLY A 52 10.77 -3.60 -14.23
CA GLY A 52 11.95 -4.11 -13.51
C GLY A 52 11.61 -4.59 -12.11
N THR A 53 12.22 -5.68 -11.66
CA THR A 53 12.20 -6.14 -10.26
C THR A 53 13.26 -5.42 -9.40
N GLY A 54 14.04 -4.52 -9.97
CA GLY A 54 15.06 -3.74 -9.28
C GLY A 54 14.60 -2.31 -8.95
N ALA A 55 15.17 -1.71 -7.91
CA ALA A 55 14.93 -0.33 -7.54
C ALA A 55 15.54 0.62 -8.60
N VAL A 56 14.76 1.06 -9.57
CA VAL A 56 15.15 2.14 -10.48
C VAL A 56 14.31 3.37 -10.12
N VAL A 57 14.72 4.06 -9.06
CA VAL A 57 14.19 5.38 -8.75
C VAL A 57 15.20 6.40 -9.26
N ARG A 58 14.88 7.07 -10.37
CA ARG A 58 15.69 8.13 -10.94
C ARG A 58 14.92 9.44 -10.85
N GLY A 59 15.17 10.15 -9.78
CA GLY A 59 14.59 11.47 -9.54
C GLY A 59 14.05 11.66 -8.15
N THR A 60 13.91 12.89 -7.72
CA THR A 60 13.46 13.28 -6.39
C THR A 60 11.95 13.17 -6.18
N SER A 61 11.17 12.94 -7.23
CA SER A 61 9.71 12.76 -7.14
C SER A 61 9.22 11.97 -8.36
N PRO A 62 9.46 10.64 -8.42
CA PRO A 62 8.99 9.84 -9.53
C PRO A 62 7.46 9.73 -9.50
N THR A 63 6.82 9.97 -10.64
CA THR A 63 5.41 9.65 -10.81
C THR A 63 5.27 8.16 -11.11
N LEU A 64 4.66 7.42 -10.20
CA LEU A 64 4.35 6.00 -10.38
C LEU A 64 2.88 5.88 -10.79
N ALA A 65 2.62 5.43 -12.01
CA ALA A 65 1.28 5.10 -12.45
C ALA A 65 0.88 3.73 -11.87
N THR A 66 -0.21 3.66 -11.12
CA THR A 66 -0.74 2.43 -10.50
C THR A 66 0.31 1.59 -9.74
N PRO A 67 0.99 2.18 -8.74
CA PRO A 67 1.95 1.41 -7.96
C PRO A 67 1.23 0.33 -7.16
N THR A 68 1.73 -0.91 -7.21
CA THR A 68 1.31 -1.95 -6.29
C THR A 68 2.19 -1.88 -5.06
N PHE A 69 1.60 -1.55 -3.91
CA PHE A 69 2.30 -1.54 -2.64
C PHE A 69 2.05 -2.86 -1.91
N ASP A 70 3.12 -3.51 -1.49
CA ASP A 70 3.02 -4.60 -0.52
C ASP A 70 2.61 -4.02 0.84
N SER A 71 1.71 -4.72 1.54
CA SER A 71 1.23 -4.30 2.86
C SER A 71 2.37 -4.15 3.89
N ALA A 72 3.45 -4.90 3.74
CA ALA A 72 4.65 -4.77 4.57
C ALA A 72 5.40 -3.46 4.33
N GLN A 73 5.36 -2.92 3.11
CA GLN A 73 6.04 -1.67 2.76
C GLN A 73 5.25 -0.43 3.19
N LEU A 74 3.92 -0.54 3.27
CA LEU A 74 3.06 0.54 3.77
C LEU A 74 2.99 0.60 5.30
N ALA A 75 3.35 -0.49 5.98
CA ALA A 75 3.31 -0.56 7.44
C ALA A 75 4.38 0.33 8.12
N THR A 76 5.43 0.68 7.39
CA THR A 76 6.53 1.49 7.90
C THR A 76 7.03 2.46 6.83
N VAL A 77 6.39 3.60 6.71
CA VAL A 77 7.01 4.74 6.03
C VAL A 77 8.04 5.31 7.01
N SER A 78 9.32 5.15 6.67
CA SER A 78 10.43 5.67 7.46
C SER A 78 10.39 7.20 7.53
N GLY A 79 10.46 7.74 8.72
CA GLY A 79 10.42 9.20 8.96
C GLY A 79 10.25 9.51 10.44
N THR A 80 10.10 10.79 10.78
CA THR A 80 9.89 11.23 12.16
C THR A 80 8.55 10.74 12.72
N ALA A 81 7.55 10.53 11.87
CA ALA A 81 6.26 9.93 12.20
C ALA A 81 5.89 8.92 11.09
N PRO A 82 5.95 7.61 11.36
CA PRO A 82 5.56 6.61 10.38
C PRO A 82 4.06 6.70 10.04
N LEU A 83 3.73 6.40 8.79
CA LEU A 83 2.35 6.38 8.30
C LEU A 83 1.71 5.02 8.59
N TYR A 84 0.62 5.00 9.33
CA TYR A 84 -0.17 3.80 9.60
C TYR A 84 -1.47 3.83 8.80
N MET A 85 -1.72 2.79 8.01
CA MET A 85 -2.92 2.67 7.17
C MET A 85 -4.05 1.97 7.92
N CYS A 86 -5.29 2.39 7.64
CA CYS A 86 -6.48 1.71 8.13
C CYS A 86 -6.55 0.28 7.54
N ARG A 87 -6.65 -0.73 8.38
CA ARG A 87 -6.67 -2.17 8.01
C ARG A 87 -8.07 -2.73 7.83
N ALA A 88 -9.05 -2.15 8.50
CA ALA A 88 -10.47 -2.44 8.32
C ALA A 88 -11.29 -1.21 8.72
N TRP A 89 -12.41 -1.03 8.05
CA TRP A 89 -13.36 0.02 8.42
C TRP A 89 -14.78 -0.38 8.04
N VAL A 90 -15.75 0.17 8.74
CA VAL A 90 -17.16 -0.03 8.45
C VAL A 90 -18.00 1.19 8.83
N ASN A 91 -19.01 1.46 8.05
CA ASN A 91 -20.15 2.31 8.39
C ASN A 91 -21.41 1.44 8.30
N PHE A 92 -22.17 1.36 9.38
CA PHE A 92 -23.36 0.53 9.42
C PHE A 92 -24.52 1.21 10.17
N ASN A 93 -25.72 0.68 9.93
CA ASN A 93 -26.92 1.00 10.69
C ASN A 93 -27.03 0.04 11.85
N GLY A 94 -27.12 0.56 13.07
CA GLY A 94 -27.32 -0.24 14.28
C GLY A 94 -28.78 -0.31 14.76
N THR A 95 -29.71 0.39 14.09
CA THR A 95 -31.14 0.39 14.48
C THR A 95 -31.94 -0.64 13.69
N GLY A 96 -32.89 -1.32 14.33
CA GLY A 96 -33.75 -2.30 13.68
C GLY A 96 -32.94 -3.45 13.07
N THR A 97 -33.01 -3.65 11.76
CA THR A 97 -32.13 -4.63 11.09
C THR A 97 -30.75 -4.02 10.88
N VAL A 98 -29.75 -4.57 11.54
CA VAL A 98 -28.36 -4.14 11.40
C VAL A 98 -27.88 -4.38 9.95
N ALA A 99 -27.35 -3.33 9.31
CA ALA A 99 -26.95 -3.40 7.91
C ALA A 99 -25.69 -2.55 7.63
N ILE A 100 -24.70 -3.12 6.95
CA ILE A 100 -23.52 -2.41 6.45
C ILE A 100 -23.94 -1.46 5.32
N ARG A 101 -23.52 -0.19 5.42
CA ARG A 101 -23.65 0.80 4.33
C ARG A 101 -22.43 0.77 3.43
N ALA A 102 -21.25 0.70 4.03
CA ALA A 102 -19.99 0.60 3.32
C ALA A 102 -18.92 0.04 4.24
N SER A 103 -17.95 -0.70 3.70
CA SER A 103 -16.88 -1.29 4.49
C SER A 103 -15.63 -1.58 3.67
N GLY A 104 -14.50 -1.72 4.36
CA GLY A 104 -13.26 -2.29 3.84
C GLY A 104 -12.75 -3.33 4.83
N ASN A 105 -12.46 -4.56 4.37
CA ASN A 105 -12.04 -5.72 5.17
C ASN A 105 -13.02 -6.11 6.31
N VAL A 106 -14.31 -5.85 6.15
CA VAL A 106 -15.38 -6.28 7.07
C VAL A 106 -16.39 -7.12 6.30
N SER A 107 -16.65 -8.33 6.78
CA SER A 107 -17.56 -9.30 6.14
C SER A 107 -19.00 -9.16 6.62
N SER A 108 -19.19 -8.90 7.93
CA SER A 108 -20.51 -8.80 8.54
C SER A 108 -20.46 -8.05 9.87
N ILE A 109 -21.63 -7.62 10.33
CA ILE A 109 -21.88 -7.16 11.68
C ILE A 109 -22.81 -8.17 12.34
N THR A 110 -22.42 -8.66 13.53
CA THR A 110 -23.32 -9.45 14.38
C THR A 110 -23.96 -8.53 15.39
N ASP A 111 -25.27 -8.52 15.43
CA ASP A 111 -26.05 -7.83 16.44
C ASP A 111 -26.06 -8.70 17.72
N ASN A 112 -25.53 -8.16 18.81
CA ASN A 112 -25.47 -8.84 20.12
C ASN A 112 -26.51 -8.26 21.11
N GLY A 113 -27.44 -7.47 20.62
CA GLY A 113 -28.46 -6.75 21.41
C GLY A 113 -28.17 -5.25 21.46
N VAL A 114 -29.05 -4.55 22.14
CA VAL A 114 -29.10 -3.09 22.15
C VAL A 114 -27.72 -2.47 22.40
N GLY A 115 -27.20 -1.76 21.40
CA GLY A 115 -25.94 -1.04 21.47
C GLY A 115 -24.68 -1.91 21.41
N PHE A 116 -24.79 -3.22 21.14
CA PHE A 116 -23.62 -4.11 21.09
C PHE A 116 -23.50 -4.82 19.75
N TYR A 117 -22.35 -4.66 19.10
CA TYR A 117 -22.13 -5.16 17.75
C TYR A 117 -20.76 -5.82 17.64
N THR A 118 -20.69 -6.99 17.00
CA THR A 118 -19.42 -7.60 16.62
C THR A 118 -19.13 -7.29 15.16
N VAL A 119 -18.02 -6.62 14.92
CA VAL A 119 -17.46 -6.36 13.58
C VAL A 119 -16.59 -7.55 13.20
N ASN A 120 -17.00 -8.32 12.20
CA ASN A 120 -16.29 -9.50 11.72
C ASN A 120 -15.40 -9.13 10.52
N PHE A 121 -14.11 -9.47 10.56
CA PHE A 121 -13.18 -9.17 9.48
C PHE A 121 -13.25 -10.22 8.36
N THR A 122 -13.10 -9.79 7.12
CA THR A 122 -12.97 -10.69 5.96
C THR A 122 -11.60 -11.38 5.99
N THR A 123 -10.55 -10.60 6.21
CA THR A 123 -9.18 -11.08 6.40
C THR A 123 -8.75 -10.77 7.82
N SER A 124 -8.30 -11.77 8.55
CA SER A 124 -7.87 -11.62 9.94
C SER A 124 -6.72 -10.62 10.11
N MET A 125 -6.69 -9.93 11.22
CA MET A 125 -5.56 -9.13 11.65
C MET A 125 -4.37 -10.05 12.01
N PRO A 126 -3.12 -9.59 11.91
CA PRO A 126 -1.95 -10.39 12.25
C PRO A 126 -1.92 -10.81 13.73
N ASP A 127 -2.48 -9.98 14.60
CA ASP A 127 -2.67 -10.24 16.04
C ASP A 127 -3.83 -9.41 16.58
N ALA A 128 -4.11 -9.50 17.88
CA ALA A 128 -5.19 -8.77 18.56
C ALA A 128 -4.76 -7.40 19.13
N ASN A 129 -3.51 -6.94 18.88
CA ASN A 129 -2.97 -5.68 19.42
C ASN A 129 -3.17 -4.52 18.44
N TYR A 130 -4.37 -4.30 17.99
CA TYR A 130 -4.72 -3.21 17.07
C TYR A 130 -5.47 -2.08 17.78
N SER A 131 -5.38 -0.88 17.22
CA SER A 131 -6.15 0.27 17.70
C SER A 131 -7.51 0.33 17.03
N VAL A 132 -8.52 0.67 17.83
CA VAL A 132 -9.90 0.87 17.35
C VAL A 132 -10.28 2.33 17.57
N SER A 133 -10.76 2.96 16.51
CA SER A 133 -11.35 4.30 16.54
C SER A 133 -12.75 4.22 15.94
N GLY A 134 -13.69 4.96 16.51
CA GLY A 134 -15.04 4.99 15.95
C GLY A 134 -15.90 6.04 16.62
N ALA A 135 -17.01 6.33 15.95
CA ALA A 135 -18.03 7.23 16.43
C ALA A 135 -19.41 6.65 16.10
N TRP A 136 -20.41 7.06 16.85
CA TRP A 136 -21.80 6.79 16.53
C TRP A 136 -22.62 8.07 16.61
N GLY A 137 -23.74 8.10 15.92
CA GLY A 137 -24.59 9.27 15.88
C GLY A 137 -26.03 8.95 15.51
N LEU A 138 -26.87 9.93 15.77
CA LEU A 138 -28.27 10.00 15.36
C LEU A 138 -28.44 11.04 14.24
N PRO A 139 -29.49 10.95 13.44
CA PRO A 139 -29.72 11.92 12.35
C PRO A 139 -29.82 13.39 12.79
N VAL A 140 -30.19 13.64 14.03
CA VAL A 140 -30.54 14.99 14.54
C VAL A 140 -29.80 15.42 15.81
N VAL A 141 -28.98 14.55 16.42
CA VAL A 141 -28.21 14.87 17.63
C VAL A 141 -26.79 14.39 17.51
N GLY A 142 -25.86 15.07 18.18
CA GLY A 142 -24.45 14.74 18.20
C GLY A 142 -24.19 13.31 18.65
N GLY A 143 -23.15 12.71 18.09
CA GLY A 143 -22.72 11.36 18.43
C GLY A 143 -21.62 11.36 19.48
N GLU A 144 -21.36 10.17 20.00
CA GLU A 144 -20.29 9.89 20.96
C GLU A 144 -19.32 8.87 20.38
N SER A 145 -18.26 8.56 21.13
CA SER A 145 -17.27 7.57 20.73
C SER A 145 -17.82 6.14 20.87
N VAL A 146 -17.41 5.28 19.96
CA VAL A 146 -17.60 3.83 20.09
C VAL A 146 -16.65 3.30 21.16
N ARG A 147 -17.12 2.35 21.98
CA ARG A 147 -16.33 1.71 23.04
C ARG A 147 -15.96 0.28 22.64
N ILE A 148 -14.75 -0.16 23.00
CA ILE A 148 -14.40 -1.58 22.96
C ILE A 148 -15.15 -2.29 24.07
N GLN A 149 -15.94 -3.31 23.72
CA GLN A 149 -16.83 -4.01 24.63
C GLN A 149 -16.28 -5.36 25.10
N SER A 150 -15.43 -6.00 24.30
CA SER A 150 -14.75 -7.25 24.66
C SER A 150 -13.29 -7.21 24.20
N ALA A 151 -12.49 -8.15 24.69
CA ALA A 151 -11.11 -8.30 24.22
C ALA A 151 -11.09 -8.49 22.69
N PRO A 152 -10.24 -7.75 21.94
CA PRO A 152 -10.05 -7.94 20.51
C PRO A 152 -9.61 -9.37 20.20
N THR A 153 -10.02 -9.87 19.03
CA THR A 153 -9.51 -11.12 18.44
C THR A 153 -8.88 -10.83 17.09
N THR A 154 -8.17 -11.76 16.51
CA THR A 154 -7.63 -11.58 15.15
C THR A 154 -8.74 -11.48 14.08
N SER A 155 -9.91 -12.08 14.32
CA SER A 155 -11.00 -12.18 13.33
C SER A 155 -12.14 -11.18 13.57
N SER A 156 -12.22 -10.55 14.74
CA SER A 156 -13.36 -9.68 15.09
C SER A 156 -13.07 -8.76 16.26
N ILE A 157 -13.90 -7.74 16.39
CA ILE A 157 -13.97 -6.85 17.56
C ILE A 157 -15.42 -6.58 17.93
N THR A 158 -15.75 -6.68 19.21
CA THR A 158 -17.06 -6.25 19.74
C THR A 158 -16.98 -4.82 20.23
N VAL A 159 -17.85 -3.99 19.71
CA VAL A 159 -17.96 -2.56 20.03
C VAL A 159 -19.31 -2.26 20.66
N GLY A 160 -19.33 -1.21 21.47
CA GLY A 160 -20.54 -0.73 22.13
C GLY A 160 -20.83 0.72 21.82
N THR A 161 -22.10 1.04 21.68
CA THR A 161 -22.66 2.40 21.61
C THR A 161 -23.54 2.66 22.84
N SER A 162 -23.47 3.84 23.40
CA SER A 162 -24.26 4.18 24.60
C SER A 162 -24.57 5.67 24.61
N SER A 163 -25.79 5.98 25.12
CA SER A 163 -26.20 7.36 25.36
C SER A 163 -26.50 7.52 26.86
N SER A 164 -25.94 8.55 27.47
CA SER A 164 -26.11 8.84 28.89
C SER A 164 -25.84 7.63 29.82
N GLY A 165 -24.88 6.78 29.43
CA GLY A 165 -24.47 5.60 30.18
C GLY A 165 -25.28 4.33 29.90
N ALA A 166 -26.39 4.40 29.19
CA ALA A 166 -27.19 3.25 28.77
C ALA A 166 -26.80 2.80 27.35
N ALA A 167 -26.81 1.48 27.11
CA ALA A 167 -26.63 0.94 25.76
C ALA A 167 -27.73 1.45 24.83
N TYR A 168 -27.36 1.79 23.59
CA TYR A 168 -28.25 2.45 22.65
C TYR A 168 -27.96 2.04 21.21
N ASP A 169 -28.99 1.68 20.45
CA ASP A 169 -28.89 1.41 19.03
C ASP A 169 -28.77 2.72 18.25
N ALA A 170 -27.67 2.91 17.56
CA ALA A 170 -27.39 4.12 16.81
C ALA A 170 -27.62 3.93 15.30
N ALA A 171 -28.23 4.93 14.68
CA ALA A 171 -28.49 4.89 13.23
C ALA A 171 -27.21 4.93 12.40
N TYR A 172 -26.18 5.60 12.90
CA TYR A 172 -24.87 5.68 12.25
C TYR A 172 -23.79 5.20 13.22
N VAL A 173 -23.12 4.12 12.86
CA VAL A 173 -21.97 3.60 13.61
C VAL A 173 -20.80 3.45 12.64
N THR A 174 -19.67 4.06 12.97
CA THR A 174 -18.42 3.96 12.20
C THR A 174 -17.33 3.37 13.07
N VAL A 175 -16.57 2.43 12.53
CA VAL A 175 -15.43 1.81 13.20
C VAL A 175 -14.26 1.75 12.21
N SER A 176 -13.06 2.10 12.68
CA SER A 176 -11.81 2.01 11.93
C SER A 176 -10.74 1.31 12.76
N ILE A 177 -9.98 0.44 12.13
CA ILE A 177 -8.98 -0.42 12.75
C ILE A 177 -7.60 -0.10 12.16
N PHE A 178 -6.63 0.15 13.03
CA PHE A 178 -5.25 0.46 12.68
C PHE A 178 -4.30 -0.55 13.32
N ARG A 179 -3.39 -1.12 12.49
CA ARG A 179 -2.40 -2.11 12.92
C ARG A 179 -1.15 -2.07 12.04
#